data_4352094076d16b9f084546a3a253554b
#
_entry.id   4352094076d16b9f084546a3a253554b
#
_cell.length_a   1.000
_cell.length_b   1.000
_cell.length_c   1.000
_cell.angle_alpha   90.00
_cell.angle_beta   90.00
_cell.angle_gamma   90.00
#
_symmetry.space_group_name_H-M   'P 1'
#
loop_
_entity.id
_entity.type
_entity.pdbx_description
1 polymer ?
#
loop_
_entity_poly.entity_id
_entity_poly.type
_entity_poly.pdbx_seq_one_letter_code
_entity_poly.pdbx_strand_id
1 'polypeptide(L)'
;GTDSVRYIPSDKHVKNVAVIGGAGKDYIFDAIKSGADVFITGEAGYHGMCDAADCGMYVIEAGHYETENPVCGTLKKLIEQVCPEIDVTLFNSGRICTHHCIK
;
A
#
# COMPACT_ATOMS: atom_id res chain seq x y z
N GLY A 1 12.24 3.22 -1.39
CA GLY A 1 11.08 3.79 -0.71
C GLY A 1 10.36 4.80 -1.59
N THR A 2 9.24 5.29 -1.14
CA THR A 2 8.53 6.39 -1.80
C THR A 2 8.98 7.73 -1.21
N ASP A 3 9.05 8.76 -2.08
CA ASP A 3 9.40 10.12 -1.66
C ASP A 3 8.15 10.95 -1.32
N SER A 4 6.97 10.41 -1.59
CA SER A 4 5.68 11.07 -1.34
C SER A 4 4.57 10.05 -1.12
N VAL A 5 3.59 10.44 -0.32
CA VAL A 5 2.34 9.71 -0.13
C VAL A 5 1.17 10.68 -0.22
N ARG A 6 0.01 10.19 -0.65
CA ARG A 6 -1.25 10.93 -0.52
C ARG A 6 -1.98 10.40 0.71
N TYR A 7 -2.56 11.30 1.48
CA TYR A 7 -3.28 10.88 2.68
C TYR A 7 -4.44 11.81 3.01
N ILE A 8 -5.40 11.28 3.74
CA ILE A 8 -6.46 12.08 4.38
C ILE A 8 -5.93 12.49 5.75
N PRO A 9 -5.77 13.81 6.01
CA PRO A 9 -5.29 14.28 7.30
C PRO A 9 -6.30 14.02 8.41
N SER A 10 -5.81 13.82 9.61
CA SER A 10 -6.65 13.64 10.78
C SER A 10 -5.96 13.85 12.11
N ASP A 11 -6.79 14.20 13.10
CA ASP A 11 -6.40 14.43 14.48
C ASP A 11 -6.70 13.22 15.39
N LYS A 12 -7.28 12.14 14.86
CA LYS A 12 -7.59 10.96 15.68
C LYS A 12 -6.34 10.18 16.05
N HIS A 13 -6.36 9.63 17.24
CA HIS A 13 -5.36 8.66 17.67
C HIS A 13 -5.56 7.33 16.94
N VAL A 14 -4.51 6.85 16.28
CA VAL A 14 -4.50 5.60 15.53
C VAL A 14 -4.18 4.44 16.46
N LYS A 15 -5.06 3.43 16.49
CA LYS A 15 -4.86 2.18 17.23
C LYS A 15 -4.82 0.97 16.30
N ASN A 16 -5.70 0.95 15.30
CA ASN A 16 -5.86 -0.16 14.37
C ASN A 16 -5.53 0.27 12.95
N VAL A 17 -4.66 -0.49 12.30
CA VAL A 17 -4.21 -0.23 10.93
C VAL A 17 -4.55 -1.42 10.06
N ALA A 18 -5.26 -1.20 8.97
CA ALA A 18 -5.43 -2.18 7.91
C ALA A 18 -4.46 -1.89 6.76
N VAL A 19 -3.90 -2.93 6.16
CA VAL A 19 -2.93 -2.80 5.08
C VAL A 19 -3.28 -3.74 3.93
N ILE A 20 -3.31 -3.22 2.71
CA ILE A 20 -3.41 -3.99 1.47
C ILE A 20 -2.47 -3.38 0.44
N GLY A 21 -1.53 -4.18 -0.08
CA GLY A 21 -0.65 -3.75 -1.18
C GLY A 21 -1.41 -3.61 -2.50
N GLY A 22 -0.89 -2.82 -3.43
CA GLY A 22 -1.49 -2.60 -4.73
C GLY A 22 -2.79 -1.79 -4.69
N ALA A 23 -3.76 -2.14 -5.52
CA ALA A 23 -5.05 -1.45 -5.62
C ALA A 23 -6.04 -1.94 -4.56
N GLY A 24 -6.09 -1.28 -3.42
CA GLY A 24 -6.95 -1.66 -2.30
C GLY A 24 -8.33 -1.01 -2.26
N LYS A 25 -8.73 -0.26 -3.29
CA LYS A 25 -10.01 0.48 -3.30
C LYS A 25 -11.23 -0.36 -2.99
N ASP A 26 -11.27 -1.60 -3.44
CA ASP A 26 -12.42 -2.51 -3.27
C ASP A 26 -12.54 -3.04 -1.84
N TYR A 27 -11.51 -2.86 -1.01
CA TYR A 27 -11.45 -3.32 0.38
C TYR A 27 -11.65 -2.22 1.43
N ILE A 28 -11.95 -0.98 0.99
CA ILE A 28 -12.15 0.16 1.91
C ILE A 28 -13.26 -0.12 2.90
N PHE A 29 -14.41 -0.63 2.46
CA PHE A 29 -15.54 -0.94 3.34
C PHE A 29 -15.25 -2.13 4.26
N ASP A 30 -14.42 -3.09 3.84
CA ASP A 30 -13.99 -4.19 4.72
C ASP A 30 -13.05 -3.67 5.81
N ALA A 31 -12.14 -2.76 5.48
CA ALA A 31 -11.29 -2.09 6.46
C ALA A 31 -12.12 -1.28 7.49
N ILE A 32 -13.13 -0.54 7.02
CA ILE A 32 -14.07 0.20 7.90
C ILE A 32 -14.79 -0.78 8.83
N LYS A 33 -15.35 -1.86 8.30
CA LYS A 33 -16.07 -2.87 9.10
C LYS A 33 -15.16 -3.57 10.11
N SER A 34 -13.87 -3.71 9.82
CA SER A 34 -12.90 -4.30 10.75
C SER A 34 -12.56 -3.39 11.93
N GLY A 35 -12.99 -2.14 11.92
CA GLY A 35 -12.68 -1.15 12.93
C GLY A 35 -11.29 -0.50 12.76
N ALA A 36 -10.76 -0.50 11.55
CA ALA A 36 -9.50 0.18 11.26
C ALA A 36 -9.66 1.70 11.39
N ASP A 37 -8.68 2.33 12.02
CA ASP A 37 -8.57 3.79 12.09
C ASP A 37 -7.87 4.36 10.85
N VAL A 38 -6.92 3.59 10.31
CA VAL A 38 -6.15 3.91 9.11
C VAL A 38 -6.14 2.72 8.15
N PHE A 39 -6.30 2.99 6.87
CA PHE A 39 -6.12 2.04 5.80
C PHE A 39 -4.93 2.47 4.92
N ILE A 40 -3.91 1.63 4.85
CA ILE A 40 -2.72 1.84 4.03
C ILE A 40 -2.81 0.95 2.80
N THR A 41 -2.76 1.55 1.62
CA THR A 41 -2.81 0.81 0.36
C THR A 41 -1.96 1.50 -0.72
N GLY A 42 -1.70 0.81 -1.82
CA GLY A 42 -1.02 1.41 -2.95
C GLY A 42 -1.87 2.45 -3.65
N GLU A 43 -3.14 2.11 -3.93
CA GLU A 43 -4.10 2.97 -4.62
C GLU A 43 -5.50 2.78 -4.04
N ALA A 44 -6.12 3.87 -3.61
CA ALA A 44 -7.51 3.91 -3.14
C ALA A 44 -8.44 4.61 -4.12
N GLY A 45 -7.90 5.48 -4.96
CA GLY A 45 -8.66 6.34 -5.87
C GLY A 45 -9.40 7.46 -5.13
N TYR A 46 -9.79 8.48 -5.88
CA TYR A 46 -10.43 9.67 -5.32
C TYR A 46 -11.73 9.35 -4.58
N HIS A 47 -12.62 8.60 -5.22
CA HIS A 47 -13.92 8.24 -4.61
C HIS A 47 -13.74 7.37 -3.37
N GLY A 48 -12.82 6.41 -3.41
CA GLY A 48 -12.52 5.58 -2.25
C GLY A 48 -11.99 6.37 -1.06
N MET A 49 -11.16 7.39 -1.32
CA MET A 49 -10.69 8.28 -0.28
C MET A 49 -11.83 9.14 0.31
N CYS A 50 -12.76 9.62 -0.54
CA CYS A 50 -13.93 10.35 -0.07
C CYS A 50 -14.83 9.47 0.82
N ASP A 51 -15.14 8.25 0.37
CA ASP A 51 -15.97 7.30 1.12
C ASP A 51 -15.36 6.97 2.49
N ALA A 52 -14.05 6.76 2.53
CA ALA A 52 -13.33 6.51 3.78
C ALA A 52 -13.39 7.71 4.72
N ALA A 53 -13.17 8.93 4.20
CA ALA A 53 -13.25 10.17 4.97
C ALA A 53 -14.64 10.37 5.58
N ASP A 54 -15.70 10.15 4.80
CA ASP A 54 -17.09 10.26 5.24
C ASP A 54 -17.41 9.26 6.37
N CYS A 55 -16.75 8.10 6.36
CA CYS A 55 -16.86 7.08 7.42
C CYS A 55 -15.87 7.30 8.58
N GLY A 56 -15.07 8.34 8.55
CA GLY A 56 -14.12 8.69 9.60
C GLY A 56 -12.87 7.82 9.65
N MET A 57 -12.56 7.07 8.59
CA MET A 57 -11.33 6.29 8.45
C MET A 57 -10.32 7.05 7.60
N TYR A 58 -9.05 6.98 8.00
CA TYR A 58 -7.97 7.58 7.22
C TYR A 58 -7.46 6.64 6.14
N VAL A 59 -7.02 7.21 5.03
CA VAL A 59 -6.37 6.46 3.97
C VAL A 59 -5.00 7.06 3.69
N ILE A 60 -4.01 6.20 3.56
CA ILE A 60 -2.69 6.54 3.07
C ILE A 60 -2.48 5.77 1.77
N GLU A 61 -2.35 6.47 0.66
CA GLU A 61 -1.89 5.91 -0.61
C GLU A 61 -0.37 6.00 -0.69
N ALA A 62 0.27 4.83 -0.63
CA ALA A 62 1.73 4.71 -0.57
C ALA A 62 2.37 4.27 -1.89
N GLY A 63 1.58 4.16 -2.97
CA GLY A 63 2.01 3.77 -4.29
C GLY A 63 1.83 2.26 -4.56
N HIS A 64 1.38 1.93 -5.76
CA HIS A 64 1.13 0.54 -6.18
C HIS A 64 2.43 -0.27 -6.17
N TYR A 65 3.41 0.20 -6.92
CA TYR A 65 4.72 -0.43 -6.99
C TYR A 65 5.40 -0.53 -5.61
N GLU A 66 5.36 0.52 -4.82
CA GLU A 66 6.02 0.62 -3.52
C GLU A 66 5.45 -0.35 -2.49
N THR A 67 4.16 -0.64 -2.57
CA THR A 67 3.49 -1.57 -1.65
C THR A 67 3.54 -3.03 -2.10
N GLU A 68 3.72 -3.30 -3.38
CA GLU A 68 3.81 -4.66 -3.92
C GLU A 68 5.25 -5.16 -4.08
N ASN A 69 6.16 -4.32 -4.55
CA ASN A 69 7.54 -4.72 -4.83
C ASN A 69 8.29 -5.39 -3.64
N PRO A 70 8.06 -5.00 -2.37
CA PRO A 70 8.73 -5.64 -1.22
C PRO A 70 8.52 -7.15 -1.12
N VAL A 71 7.40 -7.69 -1.63
CA VAL A 71 7.12 -9.13 -1.60
C VAL A 71 8.14 -9.95 -2.40
N CYS A 72 8.72 -9.37 -3.46
CA CYS A 72 9.68 -10.06 -4.32
C CYS A 72 10.91 -10.54 -3.53
N GLY A 73 11.43 -9.72 -2.61
CA GLY A 73 12.54 -10.11 -1.75
C GLY A 73 12.20 -11.25 -0.79
N THR A 74 10.97 -11.27 -0.28
CA THR A 74 10.47 -12.33 0.59
C THR A 74 10.30 -13.64 -0.19
N LEU A 75 9.69 -13.57 -1.39
CA LEU A 75 9.52 -14.73 -2.26
C LEU A 75 10.86 -15.35 -2.67
N LYS A 76 11.84 -14.51 -3.04
CA LYS A 76 13.20 -14.98 -3.34
C LYS A 76 13.76 -15.82 -2.18
N LYS A 77 13.73 -15.28 -0.98
CA LYS A 77 14.22 -15.99 0.22
C LYS A 77 13.51 -17.31 0.47
N LEU A 78 12.19 -17.34 0.32
CA LEU A 78 11.40 -18.56 0.50
C LEU A 78 11.75 -19.63 -0.54
N ILE A 79 11.89 -19.24 -1.82
CA ILE A 79 12.26 -20.16 -2.89
C ILE A 79 13.65 -20.75 -2.65
N GLU A 80 14.64 -19.92 -2.31
CA GLU A 80 16.00 -20.35 -2.02
C GLU A 80 16.09 -21.27 -0.79
N GLN A 81 15.19 -21.11 0.19
CA GLN A 81 15.10 -22.01 1.35
C GLN A 81 14.51 -23.37 1.00
N VAL A 82 13.49 -23.41 0.14
CA VAL A 82 12.80 -24.66 -0.24
C VAL A 82 13.56 -25.41 -1.34
N CYS A 83 14.18 -24.68 -2.25
CA CYS A 83 14.92 -25.22 -3.40
C CYS A 83 16.31 -24.57 -3.47
N PRO A 84 17.27 -24.98 -2.60
CA PRO A 84 18.61 -24.36 -2.53
C PRO A 84 19.44 -24.48 -3.82
N GLU A 85 19.06 -25.37 -4.72
CA GLU A 85 19.73 -25.61 -6.01
C GLU A 85 19.29 -24.62 -7.10
N ILE A 86 18.28 -23.77 -6.85
CA ILE A 86 17.77 -22.82 -7.82
C ILE A 86 18.37 -21.44 -7.56
N ASP A 87 18.96 -20.85 -8.59
CA ASP A 87 19.37 -19.44 -8.56
C ASP A 87 18.17 -18.54 -8.84
N VAL A 88 17.84 -17.68 -7.88
CA VAL A 88 16.73 -16.72 -8.02
C VAL A 88 17.26 -15.31 -8.20
N THR A 89 16.96 -14.72 -9.35
CA THR A 89 17.32 -13.33 -9.66
C THR A 89 16.11 -12.42 -9.53
N LEU A 90 16.26 -11.32 -8.83
CA LEU A 90 15.25 -10.25 -8.80
C LEU A 90 15.40 -9.35 -10.01
N PHE A 91 14.36 -9.31 -10.84
CA PHE A 91 14.26 -8.32 -11.90
C PHE A 91 13.54 -7.07 -11.37
N ASN A 92 14.20 -5.95 -11.45
CA ASN A 92 13.62 -4.66 -11.07
C ASN A 92 13.22 -3.87 -12.31
N SER A 93 11.94 -3.84 -12.61
CA SER A 93 11.39 -3.04 -13.72
C SER A 93 11.40 -1.53 -13.45
N GLY A 94 11.64 -1.14 -12.19
CA GLY A 94 11.54 0.25 -11.77
C GLY A 94 10.10 0.78 -11.78
N ARG A 95 9.96 2.03 -11.41
CA ARG A 95 8.69 2.76 -11.51
C ARG A 95 8.46 3.20 -12.95
N ILE A 96 7.23 3.08 -13.43
CA ILE A 96 6.80 3.64 -14.71
C ILE A 96 6.34 5.10 -14.60
N CYS A 97 6.08 5.57 -13.37
CA CYS A 97 5.65 6.93 -13.09
C CYS A 97 6.62 7.62 -12.14
N THR A 98 6.80 8.91 -12.34
CA THR A 98 7.52 9.79 -11.42
C THR A 98 6.56 10.85 -10.88
N HIS A 99 6.74 11.19 -9.59
CA HIS A 99 6.00 12.29 -8.98
C HIS A 99 6.86 13.55 -9.02
N HIS A 100 6.31 14.63 -9.55
CA HIS A 100 6.91 15.95 -9.52
C HIS A 100 6.07 16.88 -8.64
N CYS A 101 6.73 17.57 -7.71
CA CYS A 101 6.10 18.68 -7.02
C CYS A 101 6.17 19.92 -7.89
N ILE A 102 5.03 20.45 -8.27
CA ILE A 102 4.91 21.76 -8.91
C ILE A 102 4.91 22.80 -7.78
N LYS A 103 5.94 23.61 -7.79
CA LYS A 103 6.08 24.71 -6.82
C LYS A 103 5.40 25.96 -7.36
#